data_606183019a87f9cd03e44a107d13b388
#
_entry.id   606183019a87f9cd03e44a107d13b388
#
_cell.length_a   1.000
_cell.length_b   1.000
_cell.length_c   1.000
_cell.angle_alpha   90.00
_cell.angle_beta   90.00
_cell.angle_gamma   90.00
#
_symmetry.space_group_name_H-M   'P 1'
#
loop_
_entity.id
_entity.type
_entity.pdbx_description
1 polymer ?
#
loop_
_entity_poly.entity_id
_entity_poly.type
_entity_poly.pdbx_seq_one_letter_code
_entity_poly.pdbx_strand_id
1 'polypeptide(L)'
;GSPIPAIETVKEYGGTVIADVVNINLARKAVAAGADGLACVSAGAGGHTGMMSPFAFISAVRDFFDGLVTVGGGITDGAGIAGAVAAGANLVYMGTRFLATSESLAPDAYKQMVVEHGPDDLIVTDGITGTPASWLRPSLLANGIDPDTLVKPTARDYDSSSGNATRWKDLWAAGQGLQTIRAVEPVADVVDRLAKEYDAAAGRLARLTSA
;
A
#
# COMPACT_ATOMS: atom_id res chain seq x y z
N GLY A 1 -2.95 17.90 4.41
CA GLY A 1 -2.61 19.30 4.13
C GLY A 1 -2.30 19.54 2.65
N SER A 2 -2.05 20.79 2.27
CA SER A 2 -1.57 21.10 0.92
C SER A 2 -0.13 20.61 0.74
N PRO A 3 0.25 19.94 -0.35
CA PRO A 3 1.63 19.54 -0.59
C PRO A 3 2.51 20.71 -1.09
N ILE A 4 1.93 21.85 -1.45
CA ILE A 4 2.63 22.98 -2.08
C ILE A 4 3.88 23.41 -1.29
N PRO A 5 3.83 23.73 0.02
CA PRO A 5 5.02 24.17 0.73
C PRO A 5 6.17 23.16 0.74
N ALA A 6 5.82 21.86 0.83
CA ALA A 6 6.82 20.79 0.78
C ALA A 6 7.44 20.67 -0.63
N ILE A 7 6.61 20.81 -1.68
CA ILE A 7 7.07 20.80 -3.07
C ILE A 7 8.04 21.95 -3.31
N GLU A 8 7.68 23.17 -2.92
CA GLU A 8 8.54 24.35 -3.06
C GLU A 8 9.91 24.13 -2.40
N THR A 9 9.92 23.73 -1.12
CA THR A 9 11.17 23.48 -0.39
C THR A 9 12.04 22.40 -1.03
N VAL A 10 11.45 21.29 -1.50
CA VAL A 10 12.20 20.19 -2.13
C VAL A 10 12.75 20.62 -3.49
N LYS A 11 11.99 21.40 -4.26
CA LYS A 11 12.42 21.92 -5.57
C LYS A 11 13.58 22.92 -5.47
N GLU A 12 13.71 23.67 -4.39
CA GLU A 12 14.81 24.64 -4.20
C GLU A 12 16.20 23.98 -4.30
N TYR A 13 16.33 22.72 -3.87
CA TYR A 13 17.59 21.97 -3.98
C TYR A 13 17.58 20.92 -5.11
N GLY A 14 16.62 20.96 -6.03
CA GLY A 14 16.54 20.04 -7.18
C GLY A 14 16.00 18.67 -6.85
N GLY A 15 15.31 18.51 -5.72
CA GLY A 15 14.71 17.25 -5.30
C GLY A 15 13.45 16.87 -6.10
N THR A 16 13.10 15.59 -6.06
CA THR A 16 11.90 15.00 -6.67
C THR A 16 10.82 14.77 -5.63
N VAL A 17 9.59 15.16 -5.93
CA VAL A 17 8.44 14.98 -5.04
C VAL A 17 7.45 13.99 -5.65
N ILE A 18 7.19 12.92 -4.92
CA ILE A 18 6.15 11.94 -5.23
C ILE A 18 5.04 12.10 -4.19
N ALA A 19 3.82 12.39 -4.63
CA ALA A 19 2.68 12.63 -3.74
C ALA A 19 1.82 11.37 -3.57
N ASP A 20 1.58 10.97 -2.32
CA ASP A 20 0.60 9.92 -2.00
C ASP A 20 -0.82 10.36 -2.30
N VAL A 21 -1.52 9.57 -3.10
CA VAL A 21 -2.89 9.85 -3.53
C VAL A 21 -3.76 8.59 -3.47
N VAL A 22 -4.99 8.74 -2.97
CA VAL A 22 -5.96 7.64 -2.81
C VAL A 22 -7.12 7.72 -3.79
N ASN A 23 -7.18 8.77 -4.61
CA ASN A 23 -8.23 8.98 -5.62
C ASN A 23 -7.79 9.98 -6.70
N ILE A 24 -8.56 10.03 -7.80
CA ILE A 24 -8.25 10.88 -8.96
C ILE A 24 -8.28 12.37 -8.64
N ASN A 25 -9.17 12.83 -7.75
CA ASN A 25 -9.21 14.24 -7.38
C ASN A 25 -7.93 14.69 -6.67
N LEU A 26 -7.39 13.87 -5.77
CA LEU A 26 -6.12 14.14 -5.11
C LEU A 26 -4.95 14.04 -6.09
N ALA A 27 -4.97 13.07 -7.01
CA ALA A 27 -3.97 12.95 -8.07
C ALA A 27 -3.90 14.23 -8.93
N ARG A 28 -5.03 14.71 -9.44
CA ARG A 28 -5.07 15.97 -10.20
C ARG A 28 -4.60 17.18 -9.41
N LYS A 29 -4.95 17.27 -8.12
CA LYS A 29 -4.47 18.35 -7.23
C LYS A 29 -2.96 18.27 -7.00
N ALA A 30 -2.40 17.08 -6.84
CA ALA A 30 -0.96 16.90 -6.66
C ALA A 30 -0.19 17.30 -7.93
N VAL A 31 -0.66 16.89 -9.10
CA VAL A 31 -0.08 17.31 -10.40
C VAL A 31 -0.16 18.82 -10.57
N ALA A 32 -1.31 19.43 -10.31
CA ALA A 32 -1.47 20.88 -10.39
C ALA A 32 -0.58 21.66 -9.38
N ALA A 33 -0.23 21.04 -8.26
CA ALA A 33 0.69 21.57 -7.27
C ALA A 33 2.18 21.41 -7.67
N GLY A 34 2.49 20.70 -8.76
CA GLY A 34 3.86 20.52 -9.26
C GLY A 34 4.58 19.26 -8.76
N ALA A 35 3.85 18.25 -8.29
CA ALA A 35 4.44 16.94 -7.97
C ALA A 35 5.04 16.29 -9.24
N ASP A 36 6.24 15.71 -9.12
CA ASP A 36 6.93 15.00 -10.20
C ASP A 36 6.39 13.59 -10.41
N GLY A 37 5.78 13.04 -9.38
CA GLY A 37 5.24 11.69 -9.39
C GLY A 37 4.04 11.55 -8.47
N LEU A 38 3.31 10.47 -8.68
CA LEU A 38 2.17 10.04 -7.88
C LEU A 38 2.42 8.67 -7.29
N ALA A 39 2.20 8.52 -5.99
CA ALA A 39 2.12 7.23 -5.32
C ALA A 39 0.64 6.87 -5.15
N CYS A 40 0.16 6.04 -6.05
CA CYS A 40 -1.25 5.61 -6.09
C CYS A 40 -1.50 4.53 -5.04
N VAL A 41 -2.06 4.93 -3.90
CA VAL A 41 -2.51 4.02 -2.84
C VAL A 41 -3.86 3.44 -3.25
N SER A 42 -3.86 2.21 -3.72
CA SER A 42 -5.05 1.54 -4.26
C SER A 42 -5.76 0.65 -3.24
N ALA A 43 -6.91 0.13 -3.63
CA ALA A 43 -7.60 -0.91 -2.88
C ALA A 43 -6.65 -2.10 -2.66
N GLY A 44 -6.70 -2.68 -1.47
CA GLY A 44 -5.82 -3.78 -1.08
C GLY A 44 -4.52 -3.35 -0.41
N ALA A 45 -4.24 -2.04 -0.27
CA ALA A 45 -3.13 -1.58 0.55
C ALA A 45 -3.40 -1.83 2.04
N GLY A 46 -2.36 -2.19 2.79
CA GLY A 46 -2.39 -2.26 4.25
C GLY A 46 -2.23 -0.88 4.88
N GLY A 47 -2.82 -0.67 6.05
CA GLY A 47 -2.91 0.67 6.62
C GLY A 47 -3.88 1.53 5.82
N HIS A 48 -3.65 2.83 5.73
CA HIS A 48 -4.50 3.70 4.90
C HIS A 48 -4.58 3.16 3.46
N THR A 49 -5.80 3.06 2.94
CA THR A 49 -6.06 2.41 1.65
C THR A 49 -6.99 3.24 0.78
N GLY A 50 -6.87 3.06 -0.54
CA GLY A 50 -7.80 3.61 -1.53
C GLY A 50 -8.97 2.66 -1.80
N MET A 51 -9.89 3.11 -2.64
CA MET A 51 -11.07 2.34 -3.06
C MET A 51 -10.97 1.87 -4.52
N MET A 52 -10.03 2.38 -5.29
CA MET A 52 -9.82 1.99 -6.69
C MET A 52 -8.87 0.80 -6.75
N SER A 53 -9.15 -0.17 -7.63
CA SER A 53 -8.18 -1.23 -7.93
C SER A 53 -6.91 -0.63 -8.54
N PRO A 54 -5.72 -1.28 -8.38
CA PRO A 54 -4.46 -0.78 -8.96
C PRO A 54 -4.58 -0.48 -10.45
N PHE A 55 -5.13 -1.41 -11.23
CA PHE A 55 -5.25 -1.27 -12.69
C PHE A 55 -6.13 -0.08 -13.10
N ALA A 56 -7.32 0.05 -12.51
CA ALA A 56 -8.21 1.17 -12.79
C ALA A 56 -7.58 2.51 -12.40
N PHE A 57 -6.82 2.54 -11.30
CA PHE A 57 -6.18 3.77 -10.84
C PHE A 57 -5.04 4.19 -11.77
N ILE A 58 -4.16 3.25 -12.16
CA ILE A 58 -3.07 3.51 -13.10
C ILE A 58 -3.63 4.06 -14.42
N SER A 59 -4.60 3.37 -15.04
CA SER A 59 -5.19 3.78 -16.31
C SER A 59 -5.78 5.19 -16.22
N ALA A 60 -6.58 5.47 -15.18
CA ALA A 60 -7.21 6.78 -15.00
C ALA A 60 -6.20 7.91 -14.72
N VAL A 61 -5.05 7.62 -14.09
CA VAL A 61 -3.97 8.59 -13.89
C VAL A 61 -3.24 8.85 -15.21
N ARG A 62 -2.98 7.81 -16.00
CA ARG A 62 -2.30 7.94 -17.30
C ARG A 62 -3.07 8.77 -18.33
N ASP A 63 -4.39 8.90 -18.19
CA ASP A 63 -5.20 9.78 -19.04
C ASP A 63 -4.81 11.27 -18.96
N PHE A 64 -4.12 11.69 -17.90
CA PHE A 64 -3.79 13.11 -17.68
C PHE A 64 -2.38 13.35 -17.13
N PHE A 65 -1.58 12.33 -16.88
CA PHE A 65 -0.26 12.48 -16.26
C PHE A 65 0.75 11.48 -16.81
N ASP A 66 1.81 12.03 -17.45
CA ASP A 66 2.91 11.27 -18.05
C ASP A 66 4.13 11.14 -17.12
N GLY A 67 4.10 11.75 -15.93
CA GLY A 67 5.17 11.70 -14.94
C GLY A 67 5.32 10.34 -14.27
N LEU A 68 6.09 10.30 -13.19
CA LEU A 68 6.37 9.07 -12.45
C LEU A 68 5.09 8.57 -11.73
N VAL A 69 4.64 7.37 -12.08
CA VAL A 69 3.53 6.68 -11.40
C VAL A 69 4.06 5.46 -10.68
N THR A 70 3.95 5.47 -9.37
CA THR A 70 4.14 4.28 -8.53
C THR A 70 2.81 3.84 -7.95
N VAL A 71 2.63 2.53 -7.77
CA VAL A 71 1.37 1.97 -7.26
C VAL A 71 1.63 0.97 -6.14
N GLY A 72 0.77 1.01 -5.13
CA GLY A 72 0.74 0.03 -4.04
C GLY A 72 -0.68 -0.39 -3.70
N GLY A 73 -0.84 -1.63 -3.25
CA GLY A 73 -2.11 -2.22 -2.86
C GLY A 73 -2.30 -3.63 -3.42
N GLY A 74 -2.19 -4.62 -2.55
CA GLY A 74 -2.37 -6.04 -2.90
C GLY A 74 -1.27 -6.65 -3.77
N ILE A 75 -0.21 -5.91 -4.09
CA ILE A 75 0.92 -6.41 -4.88
C ILE A 75 1.95 -7.01 -3.92
N THR A 76 2.26 -8.31 -4.07
CA THR A 76 3.15 -9.05 -3.16
C THR A 76 4.04 -10.08 -3.87
N ASP A 77 3.91 -10.19 -5.20
CA ASP A 77 4.67 -11.09 -6.04
C ASP A 77 5.15 -10.40 -7.33
N GLY A 78 6.04 -11.04 -8.06
CA GLY A 78 6.61 -10.53 -9.30
C GLY A 78 5.60 -10.47 -10.45
N ALA A 79 4.57 -11.31 -10.44
CA ALA A 79 3.50 -11.27 -11.44
C ALA A 79 2.64 -10.01 -11.26
N GLY A 80 2.35 -9.62 -10.02
CA GLY A 80 1.68 -8.36 -9.70
C GLY A 80 2.51 -7.14 -10.11
N ILE A 81 3.85 -7.19 -9.94
CA ILE A 81 4.75 -6.14 -10.44
C ILE A 81 4.65 -6.04 -11.96
N ALA A 82 4.78 -7.15 -12.69
CA ALA A 82 4.68 -7.16 -14.15
C ALA A 82 3.32 -6.65 -14.64
N GLY A 83 2.24 -7.01 -13.97
CA GLY A 83 0.90 -6.51 -14.26
C GLY A 83 0.76 -5.00 -14.06
N ALA A 84 1.30 -4.46 -12.98
CA ALA A 84 1.29 -3.02 -12.72
C ALA A 84 2.10 -2.23 -13.76
N VAL A 85 3.28 -2.74 -14.13
CA VAL A 85 4.13 -2.15 -15.17
C VAL A 85 3.42 -2.20 -16.53
N ALA A 86 2.82 -3.34 -16.88
CA ALA A 86 2.05 -3.49 -18.13
C ALA A 86 0.83 -2.55 -18.18
N ALA A 87 0.23 -2.23 -17.04
CA ALA A 87 -0.86 -1.27 -16.93
C ALA A 87 -0.41 0.20 -17.03
N GLY A 88 0.90 0.47 -16.98
CA GLY A 88 1.47 1.81 -17.12
C GLY A 88 2.13 2.40 -15.85
N ALA A 89 2.27 1.65 -14.76
CA ALA A 89 3.07 2.09 -13.62
C ALA A 89 4.57 2.04 -13.97
N ASN A 90 5.35 2.99 -13.44
CA ASN A 90 6.81 2.94 -13.54
C ASN A 90 7.43 2.09 -12.42
N LEU A 91 6.80 2.14 -11.24
CA LEU A 91 7.28 1.48 -10.04
C LEU A 91 6.11 0.89 -9.24
N VAL A 92 6.43 -0.04 -8.39
CA VAL A 92 5.52 -0.52 -7.33
C VAL A 92 6.15 -0.30 -5.97
N TYR A 93 5.34 -0.17 -4.93
CA TYR A 93 5.80 -0.19 -3.56
C TYR A 93 5.01 -1.22 -2.75
N MET A 94 5.70 -1.88 -1.83
CA MET A 94 5.17 -2.99 -1.05
C MET A 94 5.47 -2.77 0.42
N GLY A 95 4.44 -2.79 1.28
CA GLY A 95 4.61 -2.76 2.73
C GLY A 95 4.50 -4.15 3.32
N THR A 96 3.33 -4.77 3.20
CA THR A 96 2.97 -6.04 3.85
C THR A 96 3.93 -7.18 3.52
N ARG A 97 4.42 -7.27 2.27
CA ARG A 97 5.37 -8.30 1.86
C ARG A 97 6.67 -8.25 2.67
N PHE A 98 7.15 -7.04 2.99
CA PHE A 98 8.39 -6.83 3.73
C PHE A 98 8.21 -6.79 5.26
N LEU A 99 6.98 -6.78 5.77
CA LEU A 99 6.72 -6.94 7.20
C LEU A 99 7.22 -8.29 7.72
N ALA A 100 6.95 -9.38 6.98
CA ALA A 100 7.37 -10.73 7.32
C ALA A 100 8.78 -11.04 6.78
N THR A 101 9.75 -10.17 7.11
CA THR A 101 11.17 -10.42 6.81
C THR A 101 12.01 -10.42 8.07
N SER A 102 13.14 -11.12 8.05
CA SER A 102 14.05 -11.20 9.20
C SER A 102 14.59 -9.84 9.60
N GLU A 103 14.83 -8.95 8.65
CA GLU A 103 15.38 -7.60 8.85
C GLU A 103 14.34 -6.56 9.29
N SER A 104 13.06 -6.87 9.12
CA SER A 104 11.99 -5.99 9.57
C SER A 104 12.02 -5.81 11.09
N LEU A 105 11.85 -4.56 11.55
CA LEU A 105 11.74 -4.24 12.98
C LEU A 105 10.32 -4.46 13.53
N ALA A 106 9.40 -5.00 12.74
CA ALA A 106 8.08 -5.38 13.22
C ALA A 106 8.20 -6.46 14.31
N PRO A 107 7.39 -6.42 15.38
CA PRO A 107 7.36 -7.46 16.39
C PRO A 107 7.13 -8.85 15.78
N ASP A 108 7.76 -9.88 16.34
CA ASP A 108 7.61 -11.25 15.82
C ASP A 108 6.16 -11.71 15.76
N ALA A 109 5.35 -11.35 16.74
CA ALA A 109 3.91 -11.63 16.73
C ALA A 109 3.19 -10.98 15.53
N TYR A 110 3.61 -9.80 15.07
CA TYR A 110 3.07 -9.17 13.88
C TYR A 110 3.48 -9.93 12.62
N LYS A 111 4.76 -10.31 12.52
CA LYS A 111 5.27 -11.11 11.39
C LYS A 111 4.53 -12.44 11.27
N GLN A 112 4.33 -13.14 12.40
CA GLN A 112 3.57 -14.39 12.43
C GLN A 112 2.10 -14.16 12.04
N MET A 113 1.46 -13.12 12.55
CA MET A 113 0.08 -12.80 12.20
C MET A 113 -0.09 -12.57 10.69
N VAL A 114 0.89 -11.92 10.02
CA VAL A 114 0.88 -11.75 8.56
C VAL A 114 1.03 -13.08 7.82
N VAL A 115 1.81 -14.04 8.36
CA VAL A 115 2.04 -15.36 7.76
C VAL A 115 0.84 -16.31 7.96
N GLU A 116 0.19 -16.23 9.12
CA GLU A 116 -0.84 -17.20 9.54
C GLU A 116 -2.24 -16.84 9.05
N HIS A 117 -2.49 -15.58 8.65
CA HIS A 117 -3.83 -15.09 8.30
C HIS A 117 -3.97 -14.79 6.81
N GLY A 118 -5.22 -14.71 6.36
CA GLY A 118 -5.61 -14.49 4.96
C GLY A 118 -6.39 -13.20 4.74
N PRO A 119 -6.80 -12.92 3.49
CA PRO A 119 -7.60 -11.73 3.17
C PRO A 119 -8.94 -11.67 3.92
N ASP A 120 -9.50 -12.80 4.32
CA ASP A 120 -10.75 -12.88 5.07
C ASP A 120 -10.60 -12.37 6.51
N ASP A 121 -9.35 -12.33 7.01
CA ASP A 121 -9.01 -11.78 8.32
C ASP A 121 -8.76 -10.26 8.28
N LEU A 122 -8.97 -9.62 7.14
CA LEU A 122 -8.84 -8.17 7.00
C LEU A 122 -10.19 -7.48 7.17
N ILE A 123 -10.14 -6.27 7.72
CA ILE A 123 -11.24 -5.32 7.70
C ILE A 123 -10.77 -3.95 7.22
N VAL A 124 -11.49 -3.39 6.26
CA VAL A 124 -11.30 -1.99 5.85
C VAL A 124 -12.35 -1.16 6.57
N THR A 125 -11.89 -0.28 7.45
CA THR A 125 -12.77 0.58 8.24
C THR A 125 -12.17 1.97 8.43
N ASP A 126 -13.02 2.97 8.54
CA ASP A 126 -12.65 4.32 8.99
C ASP A 126 -12.95 4.55 10.48
N GLY A 127 -13.46 3.53 11.17
CA GLY A 127 -13.85 3.58 12.58
C GLY A 127 -12.69 3.80 13.56
N ILE A 128 -11.43 3.60 13.15
CA ILE A 128 -10.26 3.74 14.02
C ILE A 128 -9.59 5.09 13.85
N THR A 129 -9.39 5.54 12.60
CA THR A 129 -8.62 6.77 12.30
C THR A 129 -9.45 7.86 11.64
N GLY A 130 -10.74 7.62 11.38
CA GLY A 130 -11.60 8.52 10.60
C GLY A 130 -11.29 8.52 9.09
N THR A 131 -10.37 7.66 8.65
CA THR A 131 -9.99 7.47 7.24
C THR A 131 -9.91 5.97 6.96
N PRO A 132 -10.39 5.48 5.79
CA PRO A 132 -10.33 4.06 5.48
C PRO A 132 -8.92 3.48 5.60
N ALA A 133 -8.79 2.44 6.39
CA ALA A 133 -7.56 1.68 6.55
C ALA A 133 -7.85 0.19 6.70
N SER A 134 -6.95 -0.64 6.16
CA SER A 134 -7.04 -2.09 6.21
C SER A 134 -6.29 -2.62 7.43
N TRP A 135 -6.99 -3.33 8.30
CA TRP A 135 -6.50 -3.85 9.57
C TRP A 135 -6.62 -5.37 9.63
N LEU A 136 -5.73 -5.99 10.40
CA LEU A 136 -5.86 -7.39 10.79
C LEU A 136 -6.90 -7.51 11.91
N ARG A 137 -8.03 -8.18 11.64
CA ARG A 137 -9.09 -8.47 12.64
C ARG A 137 -8.53 -9.09 13.92
N PRO A 138 -7.65 -10.11 13.86
CA PRO A 138 -7.09 -10.69 15.07
C PRO A 138 -6.28 -9.69 15.91
N SER A 139 -5.60 -8.73 15.30
CA SER A 139 -4.92 -7.67 16.03
C SER A 139 -5.89 -6.74 16.77
N LEU A 140 -7.02 -6.40 16.15
CA LEU A 140 -8.06 -5.59 16.80
C LEU A 140 -8.66 -6.33 17.99
N LEU A 141 -9.04 -7.58 17.80
CA LEU A 141 -9.62 -8.43 18.86
C LEU A 141 -8.65 -8.63 20.02
N ALA A 142 -7.35 -8.86 19.75
CA ALA A 142 -6.33 -9.00 20.79
C ALA A 142 -6.15 -7.72 21.64
N ASN A 143 -6.54 -6.59 21.11
CA ASN A 143 -6.54 -5.29 21.81
C ASN A 143 -7.92 -4.89 22.34
N GLY A 144 -8.89 -5.82 22.40
CA GLY A 144 -10.22 -5.58 22.95
C GLY A 144 -11.13 -4.72 22.05
N ILE A 145 -10.79 -4.59 20.78
CA ILE A 145 -11.59 -3.84 19.80
C ILE A 145 -12.37 -4.85 18.96
N ASP A 146 -13.71 -4.80 19.08
CA ASP A 146 -14.57 -5.59 18.21
C ASP A 146 -14.71 -4.86 16.83
N PRO A 147 -14.16 -5.44 15.76
CA PRO A 147 -14.17 -4.80 14.44
C PRO A 147 -15.59 -4.63 13.86
N ASP A 148 -16.55 -5.44 14.28
CA ASP A 148 -17.92 -5.41 13.75
C ASP A 148 -18.78 -4.32 14.41
N THR A 149 -18.33 -3.73 15.51
CA THR A 149 -19.00 -2.62 16.22
C THR A 149 -18.39 -1.25 15.96
N LEU A 150 -17.34 -1.18 15.14
CA LEU A 150 -16.65 0.07 14.85
C LEU A 150 -17.53 1.08 14.09
N VAL A 151 -17.64 2.29 14.65
CA VAL A 151 -18.38 3.40 14.05
C VAL A 151 -17.39 4.51 13.69
N LYS A 152 -17.62 5.14 12.55
CA LYS A 152 -16.79 6.27 12.10
C LYS A 152 -16.79 7.39 13.16
N PRO A 153 -15.61 7.87 13.57
CA PRO A 153 -15.52 9.01 14.49
C PRO A 153 -16.11 10.28 13.86
N THR A 154 -16.77 11.11 14.67
CA THR A 154 -17.33 12.39 14.22
C THR A 154 -16.28 13.41 13.81
N ALA A 155 -15.06 13.29 14.33
CA ALA A 155 -13.91 14.11 13.95
C ALA A 155 -12.71 13.22 13.62
N ARG A 156 -11.86 13.65 12.69
CA ARG A 156 -10.57 13.01 12.44
C ARG A 156 -9.64 13.30 13.61
N ASP A 157 -9.16 12.25 14.23
CA ASP A 157 -8.14 12.35 15.26
C ASP A 157 -6.77 12.02 14.63
N TYR A 158 -5.92 13.03 14.59
CA TYR A 158 -4.54 12.90 14.11
C TYR A 158 -3.54 12.63 15.23
N ASP A 159 -3.99 12.68 16.50
CA ASP A 159 -3.16 12.38 17.65
C ASP A 159 -3.17 10.86 17.93
N SER A 160 -2.01 10.23 17.77
CA SER A 160 -1.82 8.79 18.02
C SER A 160 -1.86 8.44 19.51
N SER A 161 -1.89 9.41 20.41
CA SER A 161 -1.84 9.21 21.87
C SER A 161 -3.20 9.08 22.56
N SER A 162 -4.30 9.26 21.84
CA SER A 162 -5.64 9.17 22.41
C SER A 162 -6.16 7.73 22.45
N GLY A 163 -5.92 7.04 23.56
CA GLY A 163 -6.45 5.69 23.83
C GLY A 163 -5.45 4.73 24.46
N ASN A 164 -5.94 3.59 25.00
CA ASN A 164 -5.11 2.58 25.66
C ASN A 164 -4.23 1.77 24.68
N ALA A 165 -4.63 1.67 23.40
CA ALA A 165 -3.85 1.03 22.35
C ALA A 165 -3.31 2.10 21.39
N THR A 166 -1.98 2.13 21.22
CA THR A 166 -1.34 3.08 20.31
C THR A 166 -1.56 2.63 18.89
N ARG A 167 -2.30 3.42 18.10
CA ARG A 167 -2.50 3.17 16.67
C ARG A 167 -1.15 2.96 15.99
N TRP A 168 -1.11 2.06 15.03
CA TRP A 168 0.09 1.71 14.24
C TRP A 168 1.22 1.01 15.01
N LYS A 169 1.20 1.03 16.33
CA LYS A 169 2.14 0.31 17.18
C LYS A 169 1.54 -1.01 17.67
N ASP A 170 0.35 -0.95 18.24
CA ASP A 170 -0.32 -2.09 18.86
C ASP A 170 -1.43 -2.66 17.96
N LEU A 171 -2.05 -1.81 17.14
CA LEU A 171 -3.04 -2.21 16.13
C LEU A 171 -2.35 -2.39 14.78
N TRP A 172 -2.41 -3.62 14.26
CA TRP A 172 -1.63 -4.03 13.10
C TRP A 172 -2.47 -4.07 11.83
N ALA A 173 -1.84 -3.64 10.75
CA ALA A 173 -2.44 -3.49 9.44
C ALA A 173 -1.79 -4.44 8.44
N ALA A 174 -2.56 -4.93 7.47
CA ALA A 174 -2.02 -5.67 6.35
C ALA A 174 -2.84 -5.41 5.08
N GLY A 175 -2.21 -5.62 3.93
CA GLY A 175 -2.86 -5.53 2.63
C GLY A 175 -3.35 -6.90 2.14
N GLN A 176 -4.18 -6.90 1.10
CA GLN A 176 -4.85 -8.11 0.58
C GLN A 176 -3.90 -9.18 0.02
N GLY A 177 -2.64 -8.82 -0.27
CA GLY A 177 -1.67 -9.78 -0.78
C GLY A 177 -1.06 -10.71 0.28
N LEU A 178 -1.44 -10.62 1.55
CA LEU A 178 -0.82 -11.39 2.64
C LEU A 178 -0.93 -12.90 2.43
N GLN A 179 -1.95 -13.43 1.75
CA GLN A 179 -2.08 -14.87 1.48
C GLN A 179 -0.92 -15.48 0.67
N THR A 180 -0.09 -14.67 0.00
CA THR A 180 1.10 -15.13 -0.71
C THR A 180 2.35 -15.16 0.18
N ILE A 181 2.25 -14.63 1.41
CA ILE A 181 3.34 -14.53 2.39
C ILE A 181 3.23 -15.76 3.31
N ARG A 182 4.14 -16.72 3.15
CA ARG A 182 4.03 -18.04 3.80
C ARG A 182 5.05 -18.30 4.89
N ALA A 183 6.05 -17.41 5.01
CA ALA A 183 7.12 -17.53 6.00
C ALA A 183 7.76 -16.17 6.26
N VAL A 184 8.45 -16.06 7.39
CA VAL A 184 9.41 -14.98 7.64
C VAL A 184 10.73 -15.35 6.96
N GLU A 185 11.18 -14.51 6.02
CA GLU A 185 12.31 -14.78 5.14
C GLU A 185 13.29 -13.61 5.11
N PRO A 186 14.56 -13.81 4.75
CA PRO A 186 15.49 -12.73 4.46
C PRO A 186 14.98 -11.84 3.31
N VAL A 187 15.22 -10.53 3.38
CA VAL A 187 14.87 -9.58 2.31
C VAL A 187 15.49 -9.99 0.97
N ALA A 188 16.74 -10.46 0.98
CA ALA A 188 17.43 -10.91 -0.22
C ALA A 188 16.65 -12.02 -0.95
N ASP A 189 16.17 -13.03 -0.22
CA ASP A 189 15.41 -14.16 -0.80
C ASP A 189 14.06 -13.69 -1.37
N VAL A 190 13.42 -12.72 -0.69
CA VAL A 190 12.19 -12.09 -1.18
C VAL A 190 12.44 -11.37 -2.49
N VAL A 191 13.48 -10.54 -2.57
CA VAL A 191 13.82 -9.75 -3.77
C VAL A 191 14.19 -10.68 -4.94
N ASP A 192 15.01 -11.69 -4.71
CA ASP A 192 15.40 -12.67 -5.73
C ASP A 192 14.18 -13.42 -6.29
N ARG A 193 13.26 -13.80 -5.44
CA ARG A 193 12.01 -14.43 -5.86
C ARG A 193 11.13 -13.47 -6.67
N LEU A 194 10.94 -12.25 -6.22
CA LEU A 194 10.18 -11.23 -6.94
C LEU A 194 10.74 -10.98 -8.35
N ALA A 195 12.08 -10.93 -8.50
CA ALA A 195 12.73 -10.77 -9.80
C ALA A 195 12.44 -11.97 -10.73
N LYS A 196 12.61 -13.19 -10.24
CA LYS A 196 12.32 -14.41 -11.02
C LYS A 196 10.85 -14.51 -11.45
N GLU A 197 9.94 -14.18 -10.56
CA GLU A 197 8.49 -14.17 -10.83
C GLU A 197 8.12 -13.08 -11.84
N TYR A 198 8.75 -11.91 -11.76
CA TYR A 198 8.60 -10.83 -12.72
C TYR A 198 9.04 -11.27 -14.12
N ASP A 199 10.23 -11.84 -14.25
CA ASP A 199 10.76 -12.32 -15.53
C ASP A 199 9.88 -13.41 -16.14
N ALA A 200 9.39 -14.33 -15.32
CA ALA A 200 8.47 -15.38 -15.75
C ALA A 200 7.13 -14.80 -16.26
N ALA A 201 6.60 -13.80 -15.58
CA ALA A 201 5.36 -13.13 -15.98
C ALA A 201 5.55 -12.30 -17.27
N ALA A 202 6.64 -11.54 -17.38
CA ALA A 202 7.00 -10.79 -18.58
C ALA A 202 7.19 -11.71 -19.79
N GLY A 203 7.87 -12.84 -19.61
CA GLY A 203 8.03 -13.87 -20.65
C GLY A 203 6.71 -14.51 -21.08
N ARG A 204 5.75 -14.67 -20.16
CA ARG A 204 4.39 -15.15 -20.51
C ARG A 204 3.66 -14.14 -21.38
N LEU A 205 3.70 -12.84 -21.02
CA LEU A 205 3.08 -11.77 -21.83
C LEU A 205 3.70 -11.70 -23.24
N ALA A 206 5.03 -11.74 -23.34
CA ALA A 206 5.73 -11.69 -24.64
C ALA A 206 5.30 -12.84 -25.57
N ARG A 207 5.12 -14.06 -25.06
CA ARG A 207 4.67 -15.21 -25.86
C ARG A 207 3.25 -15.05 -26.38
N LEU A 208 2.36 -14.39 -25.64
CA LEU A 208 0.97 -14.16 -26.08
C LEU A 208 0.86 -13.09 -27.16
N THR A 209 1.79 -12.16 -27.21
CA THR A 209 1.82 -11.08 -28.23
C THR A 209 2.59 -11.45 -29.50
N SER A 210 3.31 -12.61 -29.50
CA SER A 210 4.10 -13.10 -30.64
C SER A 210 3.37 -14.19 -31.45
N ALA A 211 2.15 -14.54 -31.08
CA ALA A 211 1.28 -15.50 -31.76
C ALA A 211 0.24 -14.77 -32.61
#